data_54a191e8dba95e051a0ee2e233c31c90
#
_entry.id   54a191e8dba95e051a0ee2e233c31c90
#
_cell.length_a   1.000
_cell.length_b   1.000
_cell.length_c   1.000
_cell.angle_alpha   90.00
_cell.angle_beta   90.00
_cell.angle_gamma   90.00
#
_symmetry.space_group_name_H-M   'P 1'
#
loop_
_entity.id
_entity.type
_entity.pdbx_description
1 polymer ?
#
loop_
_entity_poly.entity_id
_entity_poly.type
_entity_poly.pdbx_seq_one_letter_code
_entity_poly.pdbx_strand_id
1 'polypeptide(L)'
;MSQIKIGINGFGRIGRMVFRAACTQTEKYDVVGINDLCPVDYLAYMLKYDTMHGQFDGTIDYDSEKNLLIVNGKAIRVTAERNPEDLKWNEVEAEYVVESTGLFLTAEKAEAHIKASAKYVVMSAPAKDKTPMFVCGVNTNTYAGQTIVSNASCTTNCLAPIAKVLNDNWGIADGLMTTVHATIATQKTVDGPSLKDWRGGRAAASNIIPSSTGAAKAVGVVLPELNGKLTGMAFRVPTLDVSVVDLTVNLAKPATYAEICEAMKAASEGELAGVLGYTNEDVVSSDFLGDARTSIFDAKAGIALTDTFVKVVSWYDNEWGYSNKVLDLISVMKAYNK
;
A
#
# COMPACT_ATOMS: atom_id res chain seq x y z
N MET A 1 -14.65 5.85 21.38
CA MET A 1 -15.23 4.89 20.39
C MET A 1 -14.59 3.54 20.66
N SER A 2 -15.30 2.43 20.43
CA SER A 2 -14.67 1.10 20.54
C SER A 2 -13.62 0.95 19.44
N GLN A 3 -12.50 0.31 19.76
CA GLN A 3 -11.45 -0.03 18.80
C GLN A 3 -12.03 -0.89 17.64
N ILE A 4 -11.43 -0.76 16.47
CA ILE A 4 -11.77 -1.59 15.30
C ILE A 4 -10.98 -2.89 15.41
N LYS A 5 -11.69 -4.01 15.53
CA LYS A 5 -11.08 -5.33 15.64
C LYS A 5 -10.71 -5.88 14.26
N ILE A 6 -9.43 -6.19 14.09
CA ILE A 6 -8.83 -6.56 12.80
C ILE A 6 -8.24 -7.96 12.88
N GLY A 7 -8.54 -8.79 11.86
CA GLY A 7 -7.82 -10.00 11.53
C GLY A 7 -6.82 -9.74 10.39
N ILE A 8 -5.68 -10.41 10.41
CA ILE A 8 -4.68 -10.34 9.34
C ILE A 8 -4.48 -11.73 8.77
N ASN A 9 -4.74 -11.90 7.48
CA ASN A 9 -4.43 -13.12 6.75
C ASN A 9 -3.16 -12.93 5.92
N GLY A 10 -2.08 -13.65 6.27
CA GLY A 10 -0.74 -13.46 5.72
C GLY A 10 0.09 -12.46 6.55
N PHE A 11 1.09 -12.97 7.26
CA PHE A 11 1.99 -12.17 8.11
C PHE A 11 3.36 -11.95 7.44
N GLY A 12 3.34 -11.75 6.11
CA GLY A 12 4.47 -11.33 5.28
C GLY A 12 4.87 -9.87 5.54
N ARG A 13 5.59 -9.25 4.61
CA ARG A 13 6.04 -7.85 4.74
C ARG A 13 4.87 -6.91 5.10
N ILE A 14 3.82 -6.90 4.26
CA ILE A 14 2.69 -5.96 4.44
C ILE A 14 1.87 -6.31 5.68
N GLY A 15 1.56 -7.59 5.91
CA GLY A 15 0.81 -7.99 7.12
C GLY A 15 1.51 -7.55 8.40
N ARG A 16 2.84 -7.69 8.49
CA ARG A 16 3.62 -7.22 9.64
C ARG A 16 3.66 -5.69 9.74
N MET A 17 3.74 -4.97 8.61
CA MET A 17 3.73 -3.51 8.65
C MET A 17 2.36 -2.95 9.02
N VAL A 18 1.27 -3.56 8.55
CA VAL A 18 -0.09 -3.24 9.01
C VAL A 18 -0.21 -3.48 10.53
N PHE A 19 0.31 -4.60 11.02
CA PHE A 19 0.34 -4.90 12.44
C PHE A 19 1.12 -3.84 13.24
N ARG A 20 2.34 -3.52 12.82
CA ARG A 20 3.17 -2.48 13.46
C ARG A 20 2.48 -1.12 13.43
N ALA A 21 1.88 -0.73 12.32
CA ALA A 21 1.14 0.52 12.19
C ALA A 21 -0.09 0.55 13.12
N ALA A 22 -0.80 -0.57 13.27
CA ALA A 22 -1.90 -0.68 14.23
C ALA A 22 -1.42 -0.51 15.68
N CYS A 23 -0.24 -1.05 16.02
CA CYS A 23 0.37 -0.88 17.34
C CYS A 23 0.76 0.56 17.69
N THR A 24 0.98 1.43 16.69
CA THR A 24 1.20 2.88 16.93
C THR A 24 -0.11 3.67 17.10
N GLN A 25 -1.27 3.04 16.88
CA GLN A 25 -2.61 3.66 16.89
C GLN A 25 -3.59 2.81 17.70
N THR A 26 -3.16 2.36 18.88
CA THR A 26 -3.92 1.43 19.72
C THR A 26 -5.26 1.98 20.21
N GLU A 27 -5.45 3.27 20.19
CA GLU A 27 -6.73 3.90 20.50
C GLU A 27 -7.80 3.66 19.41
N LYS A 28 -7.37 3.34 18.19
CA LYS A 28 -8.25 3.10 17.02
C LYS A 28 -8.38 1.64 16.67
N TYR A 29 -7.26 0.92 16.65
CA TYR A 29 -7.16 -0.42 16.08
C TYR A 29 -6.77 -1.46 17.10
N ASP A 30 -7.33 -2.64 16.95
CA ASP A 30 -7.09 -3.80 17.77
C ASP A 30 -6.91 -5.05 16.88
N VAL A 31 -5.67 -5.49 16.67
CA VAL A 31 -5.41 -6.75 15.97
C VAL A 31 -5.68 -7.90 16.94
N VAL A 32 -6.66 -8.75 16.61
CA VAL A 32 -7.17 -9.82 17.47
C VAL A 32 -6.86 -11.22 16.95
N GLY A 33 -6.48 -11.34 15.69
CA GLY A 33 -6.14 -12.62 15.08
C GLY A 33 -5.20 -12.46 13.88
N ILE A 34 -4.31 -13.44 13.72
CA ILE A 34 -3.37 -13.55 12.61
C ILE A 34 -3.45 -14.97 12.06
N ASN A 35 -3.44 -15.10 10.73
CA ASN A 35 -3.25 -16.39 10.08
C ASN A 35 -1.99 -16.36 9.24
N ASP A 36 -1.10 -17.31 9.45
CA ASP A 36 0.10 -17.54 8.63
C ASP A 36 0.53 -19.00 8.78
N LEU A 37 1.16 -19.56 7.75
CA LEU A 37 1.58 -20.97 7.76
C LEU A 37 2.89 -21.22 8.55
N CYS A 38 3.57 -20.16 8.97
CA CYS A 38 4.75 -20.24 9.82
C CYS A 38 4.37 -20.46 11.29
N PRO A 39 5.20 -21.14 12.09
CA PRO A 39 4.96 -21.32 13.51
C PRO A 39 5.08 -20.00 14.28
N VAL A 40 4.38 -19.89 15.39
CA VAL A 40 4.22 -18.63 16.15
C VAL A 40 5.53 -18.07 16.70
N ASP A 41 6.47 -18.91 17.11
CA ASP A 41 7.80 -18.49 17.55
C ASP A 41 8.58 -17.78 16.44
N TYR A 42 8.47 -18.30 15.20
CA TYR A 42 9.08 -17.66 14.04
C TYR A 42 8.36 -16.36 13.65
N LEU A 43 7.03 -16.29 13.77
CA LEU A 43 6.28 -15.05 13.57
C LEU A 43 6.69 -13.98 14.59
N ALA A 44 6.88 -14.37 15.86
CA ALA A 44 7.39 -13.47 16.90
C ALA A 44 8.79 -12.93 16.57
N TYR A 45 9.70 -13.82 16.10
CA TYR A 45 11.03 -13.42 15.64
C TYR A 45 10.97 -12.42 14.49
N MET A 46 10.18 -12.71 13.44
CA MET A 46 10.05 -11.81 12.27
C MET A 46 9.38 -10.47 12.60
N LEU A 47 8.49 -10.43 13.59
CA LEU A 47 7.88 -9.18 14.03
C LEU A 47 8.90 -8.34 14.83
N LYS A 48 9.73 -9.01 15.64
CA LYS A 48 10.70 -8.35 16.52
C LYS A 48 11.82 -7.67 15.75
N TYR A 49 12.35 -8.32 14.71
CA TYR A 49 13.50 -7.85 13.98
C TYR A 49 13.13 -7.55 12.52
N ASP A 50 13.45 -6.35 12.07
CA ASP A 50 13.27 -5.94 10.68
C ASP A 50 14.46 -5.10 10.22
N THR A 51 15.00 -5.41 9.05
CA THR A 51 16.20 -4.73 8.52
C THR A 51 15.92 -3.26 8.21
N MET A 52 14.75 -2.95 7.66
CA MET A 52 14.40 -1.59 7.24
C MET A 52 13.70 -0.80 8.33
N HIS A 53 12.78 -1.43 9.05
CA HIS A 53 11.94 -0.75 10.06
C HIS A 53 12.47 -0.93 11.49
N GLY A 54 13.66 -1.55 11.65
CA GLY A 54 14.30 -1.72 12.96
C GLY A 54 13.60 -2.72 13.87
N GLN A 55 14.07 -2.79 15.10
CA GLN A 55 13.42 -3.62 16.11
C GLN A 55 12.04 -3.06 16.46
N PHE A 56 11.11 -3.96 16.77
CA PHE A 56 9.77 -3.57 17.22
C PHE A 56 9.87 -2.78 18.54
N ASP A 57 9.23 -1.63 18.58
CA ASP A 57 9.15 -0.80 19.79
C ASP A 57 8.08 -1.36 20.74
N GLY A 58 8.49 -2.25 21.63
CA GLY A 58 7.61 -2.91 22.57
C GLY A 58 8.09 -4.32 22.95
N THR A 59 7.24 -5.04 23.68
CA THR A 59 7.53 -6.41 24.12
C THR A 59 6.87 -7.41 23.17
N ILE A 60 7.61 -8.47 22.81
CA ILE A 60 7.10 -9.59 22.01
C ILE A 60 7.46 -10.88 22.72
N ASP A 61 6.46 -11.72 22.91
CA ASP A 61 6.54 -13.07 23.45
C ASP A 61 5.57 -13.98 22.70
N TYR A 62 5.55 -15.27 23.00
CA TYR A 62 4.66 -16.24 22.37
C TYR A 62 4.36 -17.42 23.29
N ASP A 63 3.24 -18.09 23.02
CA ASP A 63 2.86 -19.36 23.64
C ASP A 63 2.65 -20.38 22.50
N SER A 64 3.62 -21.28 22.31
CA SER A 64 3.56 -22.28 21.23
C SER A 64 2.49 -23.37 21.48
N GLU A 65 2.13 -23.65 22.73
CA GLU A 65 1.11 -24.65 23.04
C GLU A 65 -0.29 -24.15 22.69
N LYS A 66 -0.55 -22.86 22.90
CA LYS A 66 -1.82 -22.21 22.62
C LYS A 66 -1.87 -21.48 21.28
N ASN A 67 -0.76 -21.45 20.54
CA ASN A 67 -0.60 -20.65 19.31
C ASN A 67 -0.99 -19.18 19.51
N LEU A 68 -0.39 -18.53 20.50
CA LEU A 68 -0.60 -17.13 20.81
C LEU A 68 0.68 -16.32 20.56
N LEU A 69 0.55 -15.24 19.81
CA LEU A 69 1.54 -14.19 19.77
C LEU A 69 1.19 -13.16 20.85
N ILE A 70 2.15 -12.80 21.69
CA ILE A 70 1.92 -11.89 22.83
C ILE A 70 2.70 -10.60 22.56
N VAL A 71 1.99 -9.51 22.35
CA VAL A 71 2.58 -8.21 22.05
C VAL A 71 2.10 -7.18 23.06
N ASN A 72 3.04 -6.54 23.74
CA ASN A 72 2.77 -5.56 24.81
C ASN A 72 1.81 -6.14 25.88
N GLY A 73 1.99 -7.41 26.21
CA GLY A 73 1.17 -8.13 27.19
C GLY A 73 -0.20 -8.59 26.68
N LYS A 74 -0.56 -8.29 25.43
CA LYS A 74 -1.81 -8.73 24.83
C LYS A 74 -1.60 -10.00 24.01
N ALA A 75 -2.41 -11.02 24.26
CA ALA A 75 -2.43 -12.27 23.51
C ALA A 75 -3.27 -12.13 22.24
N ILE A 76 -2.71 -12.58 21.12
CA ILE A 76 -3.31 -12.55 19.79
C ILE A 76 -3.37 -13.98 19.26
N ARG A 77 -4.53 -14.42 18.83
CA ARG A 77 -4.71 -15.77 18.28
C ARG A 77 -3.95 -15.89 16.96
N VAL A 78 -3.14 -16.97 16.84
CA VAL A 78 -2.48 -17.33 15.58
C VAL A 78 -3.09 -18.63 15.06
N THR A 79 -3.41 -18.68 13.77
CA THR A 79 -3.87 -19.87 13.06
C THR A 79 -2.94 -20.16 11.88
N ALA A 80 -2.95 -21.39 11.38
CA ALA A 80 -2.14 -21.85 10.25
C ALA A 80 -3.01 -22.53 9.18
N GLU A 81 -4.14 -21.91 8.86
CA GLU A 81 -5.12 -22.43 7.91
C GLU A 81 -4.81 -22.01 6.48
N ARG A 82 -4.86 -22.97 5.55
CA ARG A 82 -4.69 -22.70 4.11
C ARG A 82 -5.97 -22.21 3.46
N ASN A 83 -7.12 -22.68 3.94
CA ASN A 83 -8.43 -22.26 3.46
C ASN A 83 -8.97 -21.15 4.39
N PRO A 84 -9.18 -19.92 3.91
CA PRO A 84 -9.69 -18.84 4.75
C PRO A 84 -11.10 -19.10 5.33
N GLU A 85 -11.90 -20.00 4.76
CA GLU A 85 -13.23 -20.36 5.30
C GLU A 85 -13.14 -20.97 6.70
N ASP A 86 -11.97 -21.56 7.07
CA ASP A 86 -11.76 -22.24 8.36
C ASP A 86 -11.24 -21.31 9.46
N LEU A 87 -11.05 -20.01 9.18
CA LEU A 87 -10.40 -19.04 10.07
C LEU A 87 -11.24 -18.60 11.28
N LYS A 88 -12.57 -18.77 11.21
CA LYS A 88 -13.50 -18.50 12.33
C LYS A 88 -13.22 -17.15 12.99
N TRP A 89 -13.30 -16.07 12.21
CA TRP A 89 -13.04 -14.71 12.68
C TRP A 89 -13.94 -14.26 13.82
N ASN A 90 -15.14 -14.84 13.93
CA ASN A 90 -16.08 -14.59 15.02
C ASN A 90 -15.54 -15.01 16.40
N GLU A 91 -14.67 -16.03 16.49
CA GLU A 91 -14.12 -16.49 17.77
C GLU A 91 -13.20 -15.42 18.41
N VAL A 92 -12.65 -14.52 17.62
CA VAL A 92 -11.84 -13.38 18.08
C VAL A 92 -12.50 -12.04 17.81
N GLU A 93 -13.76 -12.06 17.36
CA GLU A 93 -14.56 -10.88 17.05
C GLU A 93 -13.91 -9.94 16.00
N ALA A 94 -13.09 -10.49 15.08
CA ALA A 94 -12.51 -9.70 14.00
C ALA A 94 -13.61 -9.29 13.01
N GLU A 95 -13.89 -7.98 12.94
CA GLU A 95 -14.89 -7.43 12.02
C GLU A 95 -14.30 -7.19 10.63
N TYR A 96 -13.07 -6.70 10.58
CA TYR A 96 -12.32 -6.37 9.36
C TYR A 96 -11.17 -7.34 9.19
N VAL A 97 -10.98 -7.84 7.98
CA VAL A 97 -9.84 -8.70 7.64
C VAL A 97 -8.97 -8.01 6.61
N VAL A 98 -7.68 -7.88 6.90
CA VAL A 98 -6.66 -7.49 5.93
C VAL A 98 -6.17 -8.76 5.24
N GLU A 99 -6.46 -8.88 3.95
CA GLU A 99 -5.97 -9.96 3.09
C GLU A 99 -4.62 -9.58 2.51
N SER A 100 -3.54 -10.11 3.05
CA SER A 100 -2.15 -9.78 2.69
C SER A 100 -1.31 -10.98 2.25
N THR A 101 -1.94 -12.09 1.87
CA THR A 101 -1.25 -13.27 1.30
C THR A 101 -0.85 -13.08 -0.16
N GLY A 102 -1.55 -12.21 -0.90
CA GLY A 102 -1.42 -12.08 -2.34
C GLY A 102 -2.10 -13.19 -3.16
N LEU A 103 -2.87 -14.08 -2.52
CA LEU A 103 -3.52 -15.24 -3.15
C LEU A 103 -5.01 -15.03 -3.42
N PHE A 104 -5.71 -14.32 -2.54
CA PHE A 104 -7.16 -14.15 -2.56
C PHE A 104 -7.53 -12.74 -3.06
N LEU A 105 -7.21 -12.46 -4.34
CA LEU A 105 -7.28 -11.13 -4.95
C LEU A 105 -8.49 -10.92 -5.88
N THR A 106 -9.55 -11.70 -5.70
CA THR A 106 -10.84 -11.53 -6.37
C THR A 106 -11.94 -11.56 -5.32
N ALA A 107 -13.09 -10.93 -5.60
CA ALA A 107 -14.24 -10.96 -4.70
C ALA A 107 -14.63 -12.40 -4.36
N GLU A 108 -14.70 -13.29 -5.36
CA GLU A 108 -15.01 -14.71 -5.18
C GLU A 108 -14.07 -15.40 -4.17
N LYS A 109 -12.76 -15.15 -4.29
CA LYS A 109 -11.78 -15.78 -3.37
C LYS A 109 -11.81 -15.15 -1.98
N ALA A 110 -11.96 -13.82 -1.90
CA ALA A 110 -11.99 -13.10 -0.63
C ALA A 110 -13.29 -13.35 0.14
N GLU A 111 -14.36 -13.79 -0.53
CA GLU A 111 -15.63 -14.22 0.07
C GLU A 111 -15.42 -15.32 1.13
N ALA A 112 -14.36 -16.10 1.04
CA ALA A 112 -13.97 -17.09 2.04
C ALA A 112 -13.84 -16.48 3.45
N HIS A 113 -13.38 -15.23 3.57
CA HIS A 113 -13.31 -14.54 4.86
C HIS A 113 -14.68 -14.14 5.40
N ILE A 114 -15.61 -13.78 4.51
CA ILE A 114 -17.01 -13.49 4.89
C ILE A 114 -17.69 -14.75 5.40
N LYS A 115 -17.48 -15.89 4.73
CA LYS A 115 -17.96 -17.20 5.19
C LYS A 115 -17.34 -17.60 6.53
N ALA A 116 -16.09 -17.18 6.79
CA ALA A 116 -15.44 -17.33 8.09
C ALA A 116 -15.87 -16.29 9.13
N SER A 117 -16.98 -15.58 8.89
CA SER A 117 -17.65 -14.61 9.76
C SER A 117 -16.98 -13.24 9.89
N ALA A 118 -16.05 -12.86 9.01
CA ALA A 118 -15.66 -11.47 8.87
C ALA A 118 -16.81 -10.64 8.28
N LYS A 119 -16.91 -9.37 8.68
CA LYS A 119 -17.91 -8.45 8.08
C LYS A 119 -17.36 -7.78 6.83
N TYR A 120 -16.07 -7.46 6.83
CA TYR A 120 -15.43 -6.70 5.76
C TYR A 120 -14.04 -7.25 5.47
N VAL A 121 -13.63 -7.16 4.19
CA VAL A 121 -12.30 -7.57 3.73
C VAL A 121 -11.64 -6.44 2.97
N VAL A 122 -10.39 -6.13 3.31
CA VAL A 122 -9.53 -5.21 2.57
C VAL A 122 -8.35 -5.99 2.00
N MET A 123 -8.30 -6.11 0.68
CA MET A 123 -7.15 -6.68 -0.02
C MET A 123 -5.99 -5.67 0.00
N SER A 124 -4.83 -6.07 0.49
CA SER A 124 -3.61 -5.26 0.47
C SER A 124 -2.82 -5.42 -0.85
N ALA A 125 -3.51 -5.51 -1.96
CA ALA A 125 -2.98 -5.61 -3.30
C ALA A 125 -4.07 -5.22 -4.31
N PRO A 126 -3.71 -4.88 -5.57
CA PRO A 126 -4.70 -4.63 -6.61
C PRO A 126 -5.59 -5.85 -6.83
N ALA A 127 -6.90 -5.62 -6.90
CA ALA A 127 -7.85 -6.66 -7.28
C ALA A 127 -7.58 -7.16 -8.71
N LYS A 128 -7.80 -8.45 -8.94
CA LYS A 128 -7.65 -9.10 -10.27
C LYS A 128 -8.98 -9.22 -11.02
N ASP A 129 -10.03 -8.70 -10.46
CA ASP A 129 -11.38 -8.64 -11.02
C ASP A 129 -11.95 -7.21 -10.89
N LYS A 130 -13.28 -7.08 -10.87
CA LYS A 130 -13.98 -5.80 -10.72
C LYS A 130 -14.21 -5.38 -9.26
N THR A 131 -13.54 -6.00 -8.30
CA THR A 131 -13.61 -5.56 -6.89
C THR A 131 -13.23 -4.09 -6.78
N PRO A 132 -14.05 -3.26 -6.12
CA PRO A 132 -13.78 -1.84 -5.98
C PRO A 132 -12.41 -1.57 -5.34
N MET A 133 -11.64 -0.67 -5.96
CA MET A 133 -10.36 -0.22 -5.47
C MET A 133 -10.46 1.21 -4.96
N PHE A 134 -9.89 1.46 -3.79
CA PHE A 134 -9.87 2.78 -3.18
C PHE A 134 -8.46 3.24 -2.87
N VAL A 135 -8.23 4.54 -3.07
CA VAL A 135 -7.03 5.26 -2.65
C VAL A 135 -7.48 6.38 -1.72
N CYS A 136 -6.99 6.39 -0.50
CA CYS A 136 -7.35 7.40 0.49
C CYS A 136 -7.08 8.82 -0.02
N GLY A 137 -8.03 9.74 0.23
CA GLY A 137 -7.99 11.11 -0.25
C GLY A 137 -8.34 11.29 -1.74
N VAL A 138 -8.34 10.22 -2.54
CA VAL A 138 -8.63 10.30 -3.98
C VAL A 138 -10.07 9.94 -4.30
N ASN A 139 -10.51 8.73 -3.95
CA ASN A 139 -11.86 8.26 -4.28
C ASN A 139 -12.60 7.57 -3.13
N THR A 140 -12.12 7.67 -1.90
CA THR A 140 -12.79 7.07 -0.73
C THR A 140 -14.17 7.67 -0.45
N ASN A 141 -14.45 8.87 -0.97
CA ASN A 141 -15.77 9.48 -0.93
C ASN A 141 -16.83 8.73 -1.77
N THR A 142 -16.40 7.83 -2.64
CA THR A 142 -17.29 6.96 -3.44
C THR A 142 -17.59 5.62 -2.76
N TYR A 143 -17.02 5.36 -1.58
CA TYR A 143 -17.33 4.18 -0.81
C TYR A 143 -18.81 4.18 -0.39
N ALA A 144 -19.52 3.09 -0.67
CA ALA A 144 -20.96 2.97 -0.50
C ALA A 144 -21.34 1.66 0.24
N GLY A 145 -20.49 1.21 1.18
CA GLY A 145 -20.78 0.05 2.02
C GLY A 145 -20.34 -1.30 1.44
N GLN A 146 -19.46 -1.32 0.44
CA GLN A 146 -18.92 -2.57 -0.12
C GLN A 146 -18.23 -3.39 0.95
N THR A 147 -18.52 -4.69 1.01
CA THR A 147 -17.95 -5.61 2.02
C THR A 147 -16.54 -6.08 1.70
N ILE A 148 -16.20 -6.16 0.41
CA ILE A 148 -14.89 -6.58 -0.08
C ILE A 148 -14.34 -5.47 -0.97
N VAL A 149 -13.18 -4.94 -0.59
CA VAL A 149 -12.52 -3.84 -1.30
C VAL A 149 -11.02 -4.08 -1.44
N SER A 150 -10.37 -3.34 -2.31
CA SER A 150 -8.92 -3.34 -2.47
C SER A 150 -8.35 -1.95 -2.17
N ASN A 151 -7.20 -1.91 -1.48
CA ASN A 151 -6.41 -0.68 -1.28
C ASN A 151 -5.47 -0.38 -2.46
N ALA A 152 -5.71 -0.98 -3.63
CA ALA A 152 -4.85 -0.89 -4.82
C ALA A 152 -3.38 -1.29 -4.52
N SER A 153 -2.40 -0.73 -5.25
CA SER A 153 -0.98 -0.96 -5.00
C SER A 153 -0.32 0.23 -4.30
N CYS A 154 0.86 0.04 -3.73
CA CYS A 154 1.67 1.13 -3.18
C CYS A 154 1.99 2.20 -4.23
N THR A 155 2.32 1.78 -5.45
CA THR A 155 2.60 2.69 -6.58
C THR A 155 1.34 3.45 -7.01
N THR A 156 0.16 2.81 -7.04
CA THR A 156 -1.11 3.50 -7.33
C THR A 156 -1.44 4.53 -6.25
N ASN A 157 -1.17 4.21 -4.98
CA ASN A 157 -1.35 5.15 -3.86
C ASN A 157 -0.42 6.36 -3.94
N CYS A 158 0.77 6.21 -4.53
CA CYS A 158 1.66 7.35 -4.79
C CYS A 158 1.24 8.16 -6.02
N LEU A 159 0.90 7.48 -7.12
CA LEU A 159 0.59 8.10 -8.40
C LEU A 159 -0.76 8.84 -8.40
N ALA A 160 -1.79 8.26 -7.81
CA ALA A 160 -3.15 8.79 -7.90
C ALA A 160 -3.30 10.19 -7.28
N PRO A 161 -2.72 10.53 -6.11
CA PRO A 161 -2.80 11.88 -5.54
C PRO A 161 -2.21 12.95 -6.46
N ILE A 162 -1.00 12.76 -7.00
CA ILE A 162 -0.38 13.74 -7.90
C ILE A 162 -1.10 13.82 -9.25
N ALA A 163 -1.58 12.69 -9.77
CA ALA A 163 -2.39 12.66 -10.99
C ALA A 163 -3.72 13.40 -10.79
N LYS A 164 -4.36 13.25 -9.62
CA LYS A 164 -5.59 13.98 -9.26
C LYS A 164 -5.36 15.51 -9.29
N VAL A 165 -4.32 15.99 -8.61
CA VAL A 165 -4.01 17.42 -8.56
C VAL A 165 -3.76 17.99 -9.96
N LEU A 166 -2.98 17.30 -10.80
CA LEU A 166 -2.73 17.73 -12.18
C LEU A 166 -4.00 17.72 -13.01
N ASN A 167 -4.80 16.66 -12.90
CA ASN A 167 -6.02 16.52 -13.69
C ASN A 167 -7.10 17.52 -13.29
N ASP A 168 -7.31 17.75 -12.01
CA ASP A 168 -8.32 18.67 -11.50
C ASP A 168 -8.04 20.13 -11.89
N ASN A 169 -6.76 20.53 -11.95
CA ASN A 169 -6.39 21.91 -12.28
C ASN A 169 -6.24 22.15 -13.78
N TRP A 170 -5.59 21.25 -14.51
CA TRP A 170 -5.22 21.48 -15.92
C TRP A 170 -5.71 20.41 -16.89
N GLY A 171 -6.19 19.29 -16.39
CA GLY A 171 -6.49 18.10 -17.18
C GLY A 171 -5.23 17.39 -17.67
N ILE A 172 -5.24 16.07 -17.64
CA ILE A 172 -4.22 15.23 -18.25
C ILE A 172 -4.75 14.73 -19.60
N ALA A 173 -4.03 15.05 -20.68
CA ALA A 173 -4.33 14.52 -22.01
C ALA A 173 -3.85 13.06 -22.11
N ASP A 174 -2.58 12.83 -21.83
CA ASP A 174 -1.94 11.52 -21.74
C ASP A 174 -0.67 11.58 -20.89
N GLY A 175 -0.10 10.41 -20.55
CA GLY A 175 1.15 10.36 -19.81
C GLY A 175 1.74 8.97 -19.66
N LEU A 176 3.03 8.96 -19.37
CA LEU A 176 3.80 7.75 -19.06
C LEU A 176 4.37 7.84 -17.65
N MET A 177 4.21 6.77 -16.88
CA MET A 177 4.75 6.65 -15.54
C MET A 177 5.89 5.62 -15.54
N THR A 178 6.99 5.98 -14.92
CA THR A 178 8.02 5.03 -14.50
C THR A 178 8.11 5.04 -12.99
N THR A 179 7.99 3.89 -12.34
CA THR A 179 8.40 3.80 -10.94
C THR A 179 9.79 3.19 -10.84
N VAL A 180 10.71 3.89 -10.19
CA VAL A 180 11.98 3.33 -9.75
C VAL A 180 11.71 2.75 -8.37
N HIS A 181 11.62 1.42 -8.31
CA HIS A 181 11.01 0.73 -7.18
C HIS A 181 12.03 -0.12 -6.43
N ALA A 182 11.94 -0.09 -5.12
CA ALA A 182 12.69 -0.98 -4.25
C ALA A 182 12.44 -2.47 -4.58
N THR A 183 13.33 -3.33 -4.12
CA THR A 183 13.18 -4.79 -4.26
C THR A 183 11.95 -5.30 -3.53
N ILE A 184 11.39 -6.40 -4.02
CA ILE A 184 10.24 -7.06 -3.39
C ILE A 184 10.57 -8.52 -3.07
N ALA A 185 9.86 -9.10 -2.11
CA ALA A 185 10.12 -10.44 -1.59
C ALA A 185 10.07 -11.58 -2.64
N THR A 186 9.46 -11.34 -3.81
CA THR A 186 9.38 -12.33 -4.89
C THR A 186 10.61 -12.36 -5.80
N GLN A 187 11.49 -11.36 -5.71
CA GLN A 187 12.73 -11.32 -6.49
C GLN A 187 13.76 -12.31 -5.96
N LYS A 188 14.68 -12.72 -6.81
CA LYS A 188 15.74 -13.67 -6.46
C LYS A 188 16.96 -12.94 -5.89
N THR A 189 17.56 -13.50 -4.84
CA THR A 189 18.82 -13.00 -4.28
C THR A 189 20.00 -13.25 -5.20
N VAL A 190 20.02 -14.42 -5.87
CA VAL A 190 20.97 -14.80 -6.91
C VAL A 190 20.21 -15.24 -8.15
N ASP A 191 20.86 -15.32 -9.32
CA ASP A 191 20.24 -15.78 -10.57
C ASP A 191 19.58 -17.14 -10.35
N GLY A 192 18.29 -17.23 -10.64
CA GLY A 192 17.51 -18.45 -10.47
C GLY A 192 16.29 -18.51 -11.39
N PRO A 193 15.70 -19.70 -11.59
CA PRO A 193 14.61 -19.88 -12.52
C PRO A 193 13.38 -19.06 -12.12
N SER A 194 12.80 -18.36 -13.09
CA SER A 194 11.56 -17.61 -12.98
C SER A 194 10.83 -17.68 -14.34
N LEU A 195 9.99 -18.70 -14.50
CA LEU A 195 9.36 -19.01 -15.80
C LEU A 195 8.36 -17.95 -16.27
N LYS A 196 7.74 -17.22 -15.35
CA LYS A 196 6.75 -16.18 -15.67
C LYS A 196 7.36 -14.79 -15.86
N ASP A 197 8.48 -14.53 -15.23
CA ASP A 197 9.21 -13.26 -15.27
C ASP A 197 10.70 -13.55 -15.28
N TRP A 198 11.28 -13.68 -16.46
CA TRP A 198 12.69 -14.03 -16.63
C TRP A 198 13.61 -12.98 -16.03
N ARG A 199 13.25 -11.69 -16.17
CA ARG A 199 14.03 -10.58 -15.59
C ARG A 199 13.99 -10.60 -14.07
N GLY A 200 12.84 -10.89 -13.47
CA GLY A 200 12.69 -11.07 -12.02
C GLY A 200 13.43 -12.28 -11.44
N GLY A 201 13.91 -13.20 -12.29
CA GLY A 201 14.81 -14.31 -11.93
C GLY A 201 16.28 -13.91 -11.74
N ARG A 202 16.67 -12.66 -12.08
CA ARG A 202 18.06 -12.18 -11.93
C ARG A 202 18.27 -11.62 -10.53
N ALA A 203 19.53 -11.65 -10.10
CA ALA A 203 19.97 -11.19 -8.77
C ALA A 203 19.56 -9.74 -8.50
N ALA A 204 18.67 -9.55 -7.54
CA ALA A 204 18.06 -8.25 -7.24
C ALA A 204 19.06 -7.21 -6.72
N ALA A 205 20.04 -7.64 -5.93
CA ALA A 205 21.04 -6.76 -5.31
C ALA A 205 22.11 -6.22 -6.28
N SER A 206 22.14 -6.69 -7.53
CA SER A 206 23.22 -6.36 -8.48
C SER A 206 22.69 -5.87 -9.84
N ASN A 207 21.40 -5.68 -9.98
CA ASN A 207 20.78 -5.35 -11.28
C ASN A 207 19.73 -4.25 -11.17
N ILE A 208 19.61 -3.46 -12.24
CA ILE A 208 18.43 -2.66 -12.54
C ILE A 208 17.53 -3.54 -13.42
N ILE A 209 16.36 -3.88 -12.93
CA ILE A 209 15.47 -4.87 -13.54
C ILE A 209 14.18 -4.21 -14.05
N PRO A 210 13.99 -4.07 -15.38
CA PRO A 210 12.72 -3.63 -15.95
C PRO A 210 11.61 -4.65 -15.63
N SER A 211 10.46 -4.16 -15.18
CA SER A 211 9.31 -4.97 -14.80
C SER A 211 8.01 -4.29 -15.26
N SER A 212 7.03 -5.09 -15.63
CA SER A 212 5.69 -4.56 -15.90
C SER A 212 5.00 -4.16 -14.61
N THR A 213 4.13 -3.15 -14.69
CA THR A 213 3.26 -2.75 -13.59
C THR A 213 1.88 -2.37 -14.10
N GLY A 214 0.84 -2.76 -13.36
CA GLY A 214 -0.53 -2.31 -13.61
C GLY A 214 -0.90 -1.02 -12.89
N ALA A 215 0.03 -0.42 -12.13
CA ALA A 215 -0.28 0.70 -11.24
C ALA A 215 -0.83 1.94 -11.96
N ALA A 216 -0.27 2.29 -13.14
CA ALA A 216 -0.75 3.43 -13.91
C ALA A 216 -2.15 3.17 -14.51
N LYS A 217 -2.43 1.95 -14.94
CA LYS A 217 -3.78 1.56 -15.40
C LYS A 217 -4.79 1.55 -14.27
N ALA A 218 -4.37 1.16 -13.06
CA ALA A 218 -5.21 1.16 -11.88
C ALA A 218 -5.63 2.57 -11.46
N VAL A 219 -4.85 3.62 -11.80
CA VAL A 219 -5.28 5.01 -11.60
C VAL A 219 -6.56 5.31 -12.38
N GLY A 220 -6.73 4.78 -13.60
CA GLY A 220 -7.96 4.92 -14.37
C GLY A 220 -9.18 4.17 -13.76
N VAL A 221 -8.97 3.29 -12.77
CA VAL A 221 -10.06 2.68 -12.00
C VAL A 221 -10.49 3.58 -10.85
N VAL A 222 -9.53 4.21 -10.16
CA VAL A 222 -9.80 5.11 -9.01
C VAL A 222 -10.15 6.54 -9.43
N LEU A 223 -9.68 6.96 -10.61
CA LEU A 223 -10.00 8.23 -11.29
C LEU A 223 -10.47 7.92 -12.71
N PRO A 224 -11.78 7.64 -12.91
CA PRO A 224 -12.32 7.16 -14.19
C PRO A 224 -12.04 8.10 -15.39
N GLU A 225 -11.92 9.39 -15.17
CA GLU A 225 -11.57 10.40 -16.17
C GLU A 225 -10.15 10.24 -16.75
N LEU A 226 -9.28 9.50 -16.06
CA LEU A 226 -7.94 9.13 -16.51
C LEU A 226 -7.85 7.74 -17.15
N ASN A 227 -8.98 7.07 -17.29
CA ASN A 227 -8.99 5.75 -17.92
C ASN A 227 -8.46 5.81 -19.36
N GLY A 228 -7.45 4.97 -19.65
CA GLY A 228 -6.81 4.92 -20.98
C GLY A 228 -5.80 6.04 -21.26
N LYS A 229 -5.65 7.04 -20.38
CA LYS A 229 -4.71 8.13 -20.56
C LYS A 229 -3.32 7.89 -19.98
N LEU A 230 -3.21 6.99 -18.98
CA LEU A 230 -1.95 6.68 -18.31
C LEU A 230 -1.56 5.21 -18.50
N THR A 231 -0.30 4.98 -18.77
CA THR A 231 0.34 3.66 -18.69
C THR A 231 1.75 3.80 -18.14
N GLY A 232 2.43 2.69 -17.84
CA GLY A 232 3.76 2.79 -17.28
C GLY A 232 4.44 1.46 -17.05
N MET A 233 5.66 1.55 -16.50
CA MET A 233 6.51 0.43 -16.17
C MET A 233 7.26 0.67 -14.85
N ALA A 234 7.98 -0.32 -14.38
CA ALA A 234 8.85 -0.24 -13.22
C ALA A 234 10.30 -0.58 -13.58
N PHE A 235 11.23 0.09 -12.92
CA PHE A 235 12.59 -0.42 -12.75
C PHE A 235 12.76 -0.85 -11.29
N ARG A 236 13.10 -2.13 -11.05
CA ARG A 236 13.53 -2.62 -9.74
C ARG A 236 15.01 -2.31 -9.57
N VAL A 237 15.36 -1.66 -8.45
CA VAL A 237 16.73 -1.24 -8.13
C VAL A 237 17.16 -1.85 -6.79
N PRO A 238 18.49 -1.94 -6.52
CA PRO A 238 19.04 -2.55 -5.30
C PRO A 238 18.86 -1.69 -4.04
N THR A 239 17.65 -1.20 -3.79
CA THR A 239 17.22 -0.60 -2.52
C THR A 239 16.19 -1.51 -1.87
N LEU A 240 16.13 -1.57 -0.55
CA LEU A 240 15.26 -2.51 0.16
C LEU A 240 13.88 -1.93 0.43
N ASP A 241 13.77 -0.61 0.52
CA ASP A 241 12.53 0.13 0.73
C ASP A 241 12.65 1.55 0.18
N VAL A 242 11.57 2.25 0.11
CA VAL A 242 11.33 3.56 -0.50
C VAL A 242 11.53 3.54 -2.02
N SER A 243 10.51 3.93 -2.69
CA SER A 243 10.38 3.98 -4.15
C SER A 243 10.02 5.38 -4.61
N VAL A 244 10.14 5.63 -5.91
CA VAL A 244 9.79 6.92 -6.52
C VAL A 244 8.96 6.73 -7.77
N VAL A 245 7.95 7.57 -7.95
CA VAL A 245 7.18 7.73 -9.19
C VAL A 245 7.75 8.88 -9.98
N ASP A 246 8.09 8.64 -11.23
CA ASP A 246 8.38 9.60 -12.28
C ASP A 246 7.16 9.60 -13.22
N LEU A 247 6.40 10.70 -13.22
CA LEU A 247 5.22 10.86 -14.06
C LEU A 247 5.47 11.97 -15.07
N THR A 248 5.53 11.61 -16.35
CA THR A 248 5.62 12.56 -17.47
C THR A 248 4.27 12.63 -18.17
N VAL A 249 3.69 13.83 -18.27
CA VAL A 249 2.35 14.05 -18.83
C VAL A 249 2.33 15.20 -19.83
N ASN A 250 1.38 15.09 -20.77
CA ASN A 250 0.85 16.23 -21.52
C ASN A 250 -0.39 16.75 -20.78
N LEU A 251 -0.35 18.02 -20.39
CA LEU A 251 -1.50 18.71 -19.81
C LEU A 251 -2.45 19.21 -20.92
N ALA A 252 -3.74 19.21 -20.66
CA ALA A 252 -4.74 19.73 -21.58
C ALA A 252 -4.77 21.28 -21.60
N LYS A 253 -4.35 21.91 -20.50
CA LYS A 253 -4.22 23.36 -20.36
C LYS A 253 -2.78 23.70 -19.94
N PRO A 254 -2.22 24.85 -20.39
CA PRO A 254 -0.88 25.25 -20.00
C PRO A 254 -0.79 25.55 -18.49
N ALA A 255 0.36 25.23 -17.90
CA ALA A 255 0.73 25.59 -16.54
C ALA A 255 2.24 25.80 -16.45
N THR A 256 2.67 26.79 -15.69
CA THR A 256 4.07 26.91 -15.30
C THR A 256 4.40 25.83 -14.26
N TYR A 257 5.64 25.39 -14.19
CA TYR A 257 6.07 24.44 -13.16
C TYR A 257 5.89 25.00 -11.74
N ALA A 258 6.03 26.32 -11.56
CA ALA A 258 5.77 26.98 -10.27
C ALA A 258 4.31 26.84 -9.84
N GLU A 259 3.35 27.04 -10.75
CA GLU A 259 1.92 26.84 -10.45
C GLU A 259 1.62 25.39 -10.08
N ILE A 260 2.28 24.41 -10.72
CA ILE A 260 2.16 23.00 -10.36
C ILE A 260 2.67 22.76 -8.93
N CYS A 261 3.83 23.30 -8.57
CA CYS A 261 4.38 23.19 -7.21
C CYS A 261 3.46 23.82 -6.17
N GLU A 262 2.89 24.99 -6.44
CA GLU A 262 1.94 25.68 -5.56
C GLU A 262 0.67 24.85 -5.35
N ALA A 263 0.11 24.27 -6.43
CA ALA A 263 -1.08 23.42 -6.35
C ALA A 263 -0.81 22.14 -5.55
N MET A 264 0.34 21.49 -5.77
CA MET A 264 0.75 20.30 -5.00
C MET A 264 0.92 20.63 -3.51
N LYS A 265 1.56 21.76 -3.19
CA LYS A 265 1.71 22.23 -1.82
C LYS A 265 0.36 22.50 -1.18
N ALA A 266 -0.51 23.24 -1.83
CA ALA A 266 -1.85 23.55 -1.33
C ALA A 266 -2.67 22.28 -1.08
N ALA A 267 -2.63 21.32 -2.00
CA ALA A 267 -3.30 20.03 -1.83
C ALA A 267 -2.74 19.23 -0.65
N SER A 268 -1.42 19.22 -0.46
CA SER A 268 -0.75 18.51 0.64
C SER A 268 -1.08 19.09 2.03
N GLU A 269 -1.36 20.38 2.11
CA GLU A 269 -1.77 21.08 3.33
C GLU A 269 -3.30 21.11 3.51
N GLY A 270 -4.07 20.79 2.46
CA GLY A 270 -5.52 20.86 2.39
C GLY A 270 -6.19 19.49 2.22
N GLU A 271 -6.83 19.27 1.06
CA GLU A 271 -7.69 18.12 0.79
C GLU A 271 -6.96 16.76 0.83
N LEU A 272 -5.66 16.74 0.54
CA LEU A 272 -4.82 15.53 0.56
C LEU A 272 -3.88 15.49 1.77
N ALA A 273 -4.14 16.27 2.81
CA ALA A 273 -3.34 16.22 4.04
C ALA A 273 -3.28 14.79 4.62
N GLY A 274 -2.07 14.35 4.99
CA GLY A 274 -1.84 12.97 5.48
C GLY A 274 -1.74 11.90 4.38
N VAL A 275 -2.00 12.25 3.12
CA VAL A 275 -1.83 11.38 1.94
C VAL A 275 -0.72 11.90 1.04
N LEU A 276 -0.84 13.15 0.60
CA LEU A 276 0.18 13.87 -0.17
C LEU A 276 1.08 14.66 0.78
N GLY A 277 2.38 14.57 0.59
CA GLY A 277 3.38 15.45 1.17
C GLY A 277 4.01 16.35 0.12
N TYR A 278 4.80 17.30 0.56
CA TYR A 278 5.52 18.24 -0.30
C TYR A 278 6.92 18.48 0.28
N THR A 279 7.92 18.45 -0.57
CA THR A 279 9.28 18.86 -0.22
C THR A 279 9.89 19.76 -1.29
N ASN A 280 10.72 20.69 -0.86
CA ASN A 280 11.58 21.53 -1.71
C ASN A 280 13.05 21.44 -1.28
N GLU A 281 13.42 20.37 -0.56
CA GLU A 281 14.77 20.08 -0.11
C GLU A 281 15.50 19.13 -1.06
N ASP A 282 16.82 19.03 -0.93
CA ASP A 282 17.64 18.10 -1.71
C ASP A 282 17.65 16.73 -1.00
N VAL A 283 16.65 15.92 -1.30
CA VAL A 283 16.36 14.65 -0.63
C VAL A 283 16.66 13.44 -1.52
N VAL A 284 16.79 12.29 -0.88
CA VAL A 284 16.94 10.98 -1.51
C VAL A 284 16.00 9.96 -0.86
N SER A 285 15.89 8.77 -1.41
CA SER A 285 14.90 7.76 -0.99
C SER A 285 14.91 7.47 0.52
N SER A 286 16.09 7.35 1.14
CA SER A 286 16.21 6.99 2.56
C SER A 286 15.64 8.03 3.53
N ASP A 287 15.44 9.28 3.08
CA ASP A 287 14.86 10.35 3.89
C ASP A 287 13.37 10.15 4.15
N PHE A 288 12.72 9.26 3.38
CA PHE A 288 11.29 8.96 3.47
C PHE A 288 10.99 7.60 4.12
N LEU A 289 12.00 6.92 4.64
CA LEU A 289 11.78 5.67 5.37
C LEU A 289 10.92 5.93 6.61
N GLY A 290 9.81 5.19 6.73
CA GLY A 290 8.85 5.36 7.81
C GLY A 290 7.85 6.51 7.62
N ASP A 291 7.81 7.16 6.45
CA ASP A 291 6.78 8.16 6.18
C ASP A 291 5.43 7.48 5.94
N ALA A 292 4.42 7.87 6.71
CA ALA A 292 3.07 7.32 6.64
C ALA A 292 2.24 7.86 5.46
N ARG A 293 2.70 8.94 4.80
CA ARG A 293 2.10 9.45 3.57
C ARG A 293 2.51 8.58 2.39
N THR A 294 1.62 8.39 1.45
CA THR A 294 1.86 7.50 0.30
C THR A 294 2.36 8.20 -0.95
N SER A 295 2.47 9.53 -0.93
CA SER A 295 2.93 10.34 -2.07
C SER A 295 3.58 11.61 -1.56
N ILE A 296 4.89 11.75 -1.68
CA ILE A 296 5.60 12.97 -1.27
C ILE A 296 6.15 13.64 -2.53
N PHE A 297 5.46 14.70 -2.98
CA PHE A 297 5.84 15.47 -4.14
C PHE A 297 7.17 16.19 -3.93
N ASP A 298 8.10 15.99 -4.86
CA ASP A 298 9.42 16.60 -4.84
C ASP A 298 9.47 17.77 -5.84
N ALA A 299 9.40 18.98 -5.31
CA ALA A 299 9.36 20.19 -6.13
C ALA A 299 10.67 20.47 -6.89
N LYS A 300 11.81 19.96 -6.38
CA LYS A 300 13.11 20.17 -7.03
C LYS A 300 13.44 19.12 -8.08
N ALA A 301 12.86 17.94 -8.01
CA ALA A 301 13.18 16.84 -8.92
C ALA A 301 12.39 16.89 -10.24
N GLY A 302 11.29 17.62 -10.30
CA GLY A 302 10.48 17.74 -11.51
C GLY A 302 11.01 18.79 -12.50
N ILE A 303 10.53 18.73 -13.72
CA ILE A 303 10.91 19.65 -14.82
C ILE A 303 9.74 19.88 -15.76
N ALA A 304 9.70 21.03 -16.41
CA ALA A 304 8.81 21.32 -17.53
C ALA A 304 9.64 21.58 -18.80
N LEU A 305 9.31 20.88 -19.88
CA LEU A 305 9.90 21.15 -21.19
C LEU A 305 9.13 22.27 -21.91
N THR A 306 7.81 22.26 -21.77
CA THR A 306 6.89 23.29 -22.24
C THR A 306 5.82 23.52 -21.18
N ASP A 307 4.94 24.51 -21.37
CA ASP A 307 3.83 24.77 -20.44
C ASP A 307 2.81 23.62 -20.37
N THR A 308 2.88 22.65 -21.27
CA THR A 308 1.98 21.49 -21.30
C THR A 308 2.69 20.15 -21.17
N PHE A 309 4.02 20.09 -21.34
CA PHE A 309 4.77 18.84 -21.24
C PHE A 309 5.69 18.87 -20.03
N VAL A 310 5.28 18.16 -18.98
CA VAL A 310 5.89 18.24 -17.65
C VAL A 310 6.19 16.88 -17.09
N LYS A 311 7.23 16.82 -16.28
CA LYS A 311 7.59 15.68 -15.43
C LYS A 311 7.47 16.08 -13.97
N VAL A 312 6.76 15.28 -13.19
CA VAL A 312 6.67 15.41 -11.73
C VAL A 312 7.19 14.14 -11.05
N VAL A 313 7.75 14.31 -9.87
CA VAL A 313 8.38 13.24 -9.09
C VAL A 313 7.73 13.16 -7.72
N SER A 314 7.44 11.94 -7.26
CA SER A 314 6.87 11.72 -5.94
C SER A 314 7.45 10.47 -5.29
N TRP A 315 7.88 10.61 -4.02
CA TRP A 315 8.46 9.56 -3.20
C TRP A 315 7.40 8.81 -2.40
N TYR A 316 7.67 7.57 -2.04
CA TYR A 316 6.81 6.80 -1.14
C TYR A 316 7.56 5.66 -0.46
N ASP A 317 7.35 5.51 0.84
CA ASP A 317 7.69 4.26 1.53
C ASP A 317 6.66 3.20 1.09
N ASN A 318 7.10 2.27 0.26
CA ASN A 318 6.21 1.29 -0.38
C ASN A 318 5.69 0.22 0.60
N GLU A 319 6.20 0.15 1.80
CA GLU A 319 5.77 -0.74 2.88
C GLU A 319 4.99 0.01 3.96
N TRP A 320 5.61 0.99 4.61
CA TRP A 320 5.03 1.70 5.76
C TRP A 320 3.87 2.61 5.38
N GLY A 321 4.07 3.50 4.41
CA GLY A 321 3.03 4.42 3.95
C GLY A 321 1.80 3.67 3.45
N TYR A 322 2.02 2.64 2.63
CA TYR A 322 0.95 1.78 2.12
C TYR A 322 0.18 1.08 3.24
N SER A 323 0.88 0.50 4.21
CA SER A 323 0.27 -0.23 5.32
C SER A 323 -0.58 0.67 6.22
N ASN A 324 -0.17 1.92 6.44
CA ASN A 324 -0.98 2.92 7.13
C ASN A 324 -2.28 3.22 6.35
N LYS A 325 -2.24 3.30 5.02
CA LYS A 325 -3.44 3.55 4.19
C LYS A 325 -4.41 2.37 4.15
N VAL A 326 -3.94 1.14 4.35
CA VAL A 326 -4.83 -0.01 4.60
C VAL A 326 -5.67 0.23 5.85
N LEU A 327 -5.07 0.70 6.94
CA LEU A 327 -5.77 1.04 8.18
C LEU A 327 -6.69 2.26 8.03
N ASP A 328 -6.24 3.28 7.31
CA ASP A 328 -7.05 4.46 7.02
C ASP A 328 -8.30 4.10 6.20
N LEU A 329 -8.17 3.20 5.21
CA LEU A 329 -9.32 2.69 4.45
C LEU A 329 -10.31 1.93 5.35
N ILE A 330 -9.82 1.10 6.27
CA ILE A 330 -10.67 0.44 7.28
C ILE A 330 -11.42 1.49 8.12
N SER A 331 -10.76 2.58 8.51
CA SER A 331 -11.40 3.68 9.25
C SER A 331 -12.51 4.37 8.45
N VAL A 332 -12.29 4.60 7.15
CA VAL A 332 -13.31 5.14 6.23
C VAL A 332 -14.51 4.19 6.15
N MET A 333 -14.25 2.89 5.96
CA MET A 333 -15.31 1.87 5.93
C MET A 333 -16.09 1.84 7.26
N LYS A 334 -15.41 1.88 8.40
CA LYS A 334 -16.04 1.89 9.73
C LYS A 334 -16.88 3.14 9.97
N ALA A 335 -16.42 4.30 9.50
CA ALA A 335 -17.16 5.56 9.62
C ALA A 335 -18.44 5.55 8.81
N TYR A 336 -18.45 4.94 7.62
CA TYR A 336 -19.61 4.81 6.77
C TYR A 336 -20.64 3.81 7.30
N ASN A 337 -20.20 2.67 7.84
CA ASN A 337 -21.03 1.55 8.28
C ASN A 337 -21.48 1.64 9.78
N LYS A 338 -21.48 2.82 10.34
CA LYS A 338 -21.92 3.08 11.75
C LYS A 338 -23.42 2.95 11.92
#